data_770e0ffd684f8e0d4af9a4354cff384e
#
_entry.id   770e0ffd684f8e0d4af9a4354cff384e
#
_cell.length_a   1.000
_cell.length_b   1.000
_cell.length_c   1.000
_cell.angle_alpha   90.00
_cell.angle_beta   90.00
_cell.angle_gamma   90.00
#
_symmetry.space_group_name_H-M   'P 1'
#
loop_
_entity.id
_entity.type
_entity.pdbx_description
1 polymer ?
#
loop_
_entity_poly.entity_id
_entity_poly.type
_entity_poly.pdbx_seq_one_letter_code
_entity_poly.pdbx_strand_id
1 'polypeptide(L)'
;MPTLVLDPRWPDMVPAHIARLIEGPVEYTPEVPEHARAWPHEEGAAWVLTTLDRPGIRVPSLDDPVHQARAVMRDARARGEWERSMTHASLVPYLREESSELIDAIENPTSDTELKKELSDVLLQVLFHSEIAAERGAFDFGDVAAAFVDKMRSRAPYFFDGSTGPVDKATQDRLWAEGKARELGQCPRAGTPK
;
A
#
# COMPACT_ATOMS: atom_id res chain seq x y z
N MET A 1 31.54 0.59 7.30
CA MET A 1 30.83 -0.40 8.14
C MET A 1 29.66 -0.91 7.32
N PRO A 2 29.42 -2.21 7.23
CA PRO A 2 28.25 -2.74 6.56
C PRO A 2 26.98 -2.27 7.30
N THR A 3 26.01 -1.82 6.52
CA THR A 3 24.72 -1.34 7.05
C THR A 3 23.63 -2.28 6.58
N LEU A 4 22.70 -2.65 7.49
CA LEU A 4 21.46 -3.32 7.16
C LEU A 4 20.32 -2.32 7.30
N VAL A 5 19.62 -2.09 6.21
CA VAL A 5 18.43 -1.23 6.17
C VAL A 5 17.19 -2.10 6.39
N LEU A 6 16.55 -1.88 7.52
CA LEU A 6 15.34 -2.57 7.96
C LEU A 6 14.09 -1.89 7.39
N ASP A 7 13.03 -2.65 7.21
CA ASP A 7 11.73 -2.10 6.82
C ASP A 7 11.08 -1.42 8.05
N PRO A 8 10.80 -0.11 8.01
CA PRO A 8 10.20 0.58 9.15
C PRO A 8 8.79 0.08 9.50
N ARG A 9 8.11 -0.64 8.61
CA ARG A 9 6.80 -1.25 8.87
C ARG A 9 6.94 -2.51 9.73
N TRP A 10 8.04 -3.25 9.53
CA TRP A 10 8.33 -4.55 10.18
C TRP A 10 9.82 -4.65 10.50
N PRO A 11 10.35 -3.79 11.40
CA PRO A 11 11.80 -3.68 11.61
C PRO A 11 12.43 -4.92 12.28
N ASP A 12 11.61 -5.81 12.82
CA ASP A 12 11.98 -7.13 13.36
C ASP A 12 11.97 -8.25 12.32
N MET A 13 11.41 -8.01 11.13
CA MET A 13 11.35 -9.01 10.05
C MET A 13 12.62 -9.00 9.19
N VAL A 14 13.67 -9.67 9.66
CA VAL A 14 14.89 -9.85 8.91
C VAL A 14 14.93 -11.26 8.31
N PRO A 15 15.09 -11.39 6.96
CA PRO A 15 15.21 -12.70 6.33
C PRO A 15 16.38 -13.51 6.89
N ALA A 16 16.18 -14.80 7.15
CA ALA A 16 17.16 -15.66 7.81
C ALA A 16 18.54 -15.69 7.10
N HIS A 17 18.57 -15.57 5.76
CA HIS A 17 19.84 -15.52 5.03
C HIS A 17 20.60 -14.22 5.26
N ILE A 18 19.93 -13.09 5.50
CA ILE A 18 20.55 -11.81 5.86
C ILE A 18 20.98 -11.85 7.33
N ALA A 19 20.11 -12.35 8.21
CA ALA A 19 20.41 -12.45 9.64
C ALA A 19 21.69 -13.26 9.93
N ARG A 20 21.98 -14.28 9.11
CA ARG A 20 23.22 -15.12 9.21
C ARG A 20 24.50 -14.38 8.82
N LEU A 21 24.41 -13.21 8.18
CA LEU A 21 25.59 -12.40 7.85
C LEU A 21 26.05 -11.57 9.06
N ILE A 22 25.20 -11.43 10.06
CA ILE A 22 25.48 -10.62 11.25
C ILE A 22 26.03 -11.53 12.34
N GLU A 23 27.31 -11.39 12.61
CA GLU A 23 28.01 -12.09 13.69
C GLU A 23 28.33 -11.11 14.81
N GLY A 24 27.91 -11.42 16.04
CA GLY A 24 28.17 -10.60 17.23
C GLY A 24 27.22 -9.43 17.43
N PRO A 25 27.64 -8.43 18.22
CA PRO A 25 26.84 -7.25 18.50
C PRO A 25 26.72 -6.33 17.30
N VAL A 26 25.70 -5.46 17.32
CA VAL A 26 25.41 -4.48 16.27
C VAL A 26 25.19 -3.09 16.90
N GLU A 27 25.42 -2.05 16.11
CA GLU A 27 25.00 -0.70 16.45
C GLU A 27 23.61 -0.44 15.86
N TYR A 28 22.65 -0.04 16.70
CA TYR A 28 21.33 0.40 16.25
C TYR A 28 21.29 1.92 16.19
N THR A 29 20.80 2.45 15.07
CA THR A 29 20.49 3.87 15.01
C THR A 29 19.25 4.20 15.85
N PRO A 30 19.09 5.44 16.37
CA PRO A 30 18.06 5.79 17.35
C PRO A 30 16.61 5.51 16.93
N GLU A 31 16.34 5.53 15.62
CA GLU A 31 14.99 5.30 15.07
C GLU A 31 14.58 3.82 15.04
N VAL A 32 15.51 2.88 15.27
CA VAL A 32 15.15 1.45 15.38
C VAL A 32 14.51 1.19 16.74
N PRO A 33 13.22 0.78 16.77
CA PRO A 33 12.51 0.60 18.02
C PRO A 33 13.09 -0.57 18.85
N GLU A 34 13.01 -0.47 20.17
CA GLU A 34 13.61 -1.45 21.09
C GLU A 34 13.10 -2.89 20.86
N HIS A 35 11.80 -3.05 20.58
CA HIS A 35 11.21 -4.37 20.33
C HIS A 35 11.77 -5.08 19.09
N ALA A 36 12.39 -4.34 18.16
CA ALA A 36 13.00 -4.88 16.95
C ALA A 36 14.50 -5.15 17.10
N ARG A 37 15.10 -4.90 18.24
CA ARG A 37 16.53 -5.10 18.50
C ARG A 37 16.83 -6.55 18.87
N ALA A 38 16.99 -7.40 17.86
CA ALA A 38 17.21 -8.84 18.03
C ALA A 38 18.65 -9.23 18.38
N TRP A 39 19.64 -8.34 18.13
CA TRP A 39 21.06 -8.56 18.45
C TRP A 39 21.51 -7.70 19.61
N PRO A 40 22.56 -8.11 20.38
CA PRO A 40 23.16 -7.26 21.41
C PRO A 40 23.61 -5.92 20.81
N HIS A 41 23.35 -4.83 21.52
CA HIS A 41 23.80 -3.50 21.10
C HIS A 41 25.19 -3.19 21.62
N GLU A 42 26.04 -2.64 20.75
CA GLU A 42 27.38 -2.14 21.10
C GLU A 42 27.72 -0.95 20.19
N GLU A 43 28.12 0.19 20.78
CA GLU A 43 28.57 1.35 20.00
C GLU A 43 29.85 1.02 19.23
N GLY A 44 29.92 1.42 17.95
CA GLY A 44 31.07 1.13 17.08
C GLY A 44 31.17 -0.33 16.63
N ALA A 45 30.12 -1.15 16.83
CA ALA A 45 30.05 -2.51 16.31
C ALA A 45 30.26 -2.56 14.80
N ALA A 46 30.65 -3.73 14.28
CA ALA A 46 30.96 -3.90 12.85
C ALA A 46 29.75 -3.65 11.94
N TRP A 47 28.54 -3.93 12.41
CA TRP A 47 27.29 -3.74 11.67
C TRP A 47 26.47 -2.59 12.24
N VAL A 48 25.88 -1.79 11.33
CA VAL A 48 24.87 -0.76 11.69
C VAL A 48 23.51 -1.21 11.17
N LEU A 49 22.50 -1.21 12.04
CA LEU A 49 21.11 -1.48 11.71
C LEU A 49 20.30 -0.19 11.79
N THR A 50 19.53 0.12 10.75
CA THR A 50 18.79 1.37 10.61
C THR A 50 17.49 1.16 9.85
N THR A 51 16.48 1.98 10.10
CA THR A 51 15.26 2.06 9.27
C THR A 51 15.30 3.26 8.30
N LEU A 52 16.35 4.09 8.38
CA LEU A 52 16.56 5.17 7.42
C LEU A 52 17.11 4.63 6.10
N ASP A 53 16.69 5.26 5.01
CA ASP A 53 17.23 4.91 3.68
C ASP A 53 18.69 5.34 3.57
N ARG A 54 19.59 4.36 3.53
CA ARG A 54 21.05 4.54 3.43
C ARG A 54 21.66 3.49 2.51
N PRO A 55 22.85 3.75 1.96
CA PRO A 55 23.60 2.73 1.25
C PRO A 55 23.90 1.51 2.16
N GLY A 56 23.56 0.31 1.71
CA GLY A 56 23.76 -0.91 2.47
C GLY A 56 22.95 -2.09 1.93
N ILE A 57 22.96 -3.19 2.68
CA ILE A 57 22.07 -4.32 2.42
C ILE A 57 20.66 -3.91 2.85
N ARG A 58 19.70 -4.10 1.98
CA ARG A 58 18.28 -3.78 2.25
C ARG A 58 17.50 -5.07 2.46
N VAL A 59 16.55 -5.08 3.38
CA VAL A 59 15.61 -6.19 3.45
C VAL A 59 14.70 -6.18 2.22
N PRO A 60 14.39 -7.35 1.60
CA PRO A 60 13.65 -7.42 0.33
C PRO A 60 12.26 -6.79 0.34
N SER A 61 11.62 -6.66 1.52
CA SER A 61 10.31 -5.99 1.64
C SER A 61 10.35 -4.50 1.27
N LEU A 62 11.52 -3.87 1.30
CA LEU A 62 11.73 -2.50 0.82
C LEU A 62 11.73 -2.38 -0.71
N ASP A 63 11.96 -3.49 -1.41
CA ASP A 63 11.96 -3.56 -2.88
C ASP A 63 10.57 -3.94 -3.43
N ASP A 64 9.58 -4.13 -2.56
CA ASP A 64 8.19 -4.31 -2.96
C ASP A 64 7.68 -3.10 -3.76
N PRO A 65 7.26 -3.28 -5.04
CA PRO A 65 6.84 -2.16 -5.89
C PRO A 65 5.67 -1.35 -5.32
N VAL A 66 4.76 -2.00 -4.58
CA VAL A 66 3.62 -1.31 -3.95
C VAL A 66 4.11 -0.42 -2.81
N HIS A 67 5.07 -0.92 -2.02
CA HIS A 67 5.71 -0.10 -0.99
C HIS A 67 6.44 1.10 -1.59
N GLN A 68 7.22 0.88 -2.65
CA GLN A 68 7.95 1.94 -3.35
C GLN A 68 7.00 2.99 -3.93
N ALA A 69 5.89 2.58 -4.56
CA ALA A 69 4.89 3.50 -5.09
C ALA A 69 4.30 4.41 -4.00
N ARG A 70 3.99 3.85 -2.82
CA ARG A 70 3.54 4.64 -1.65
C ARG A 70 4.61 5.62 -1.17
N ALA A 71 5.87 5.17 -1.08
CA ALA A 71 6.98 6.00 -0.64
C ALA A 71 7.23 7.17 -1.61
N VAL A 72 7.21 6.90 -2.91
CA VAL A 72 7.34 7.94 -3.96
C VAL A 72 6.23 8.98 -3.86
N MET A 73 4.96 8.57 -3.67
CA MET A 73 3.85 9.52 -3.53
C MET A 73 4.00 10.39 -2.27
N ARG A 74 4.40 9.81 -1.14
CA ARG A 74 4.68 10.56 0.09
C ARG A 74 5.79 11.58 -0.12
N ASP A 75 6.89 11.18 -0.77
CA ASP A 75 8.00 12.06 -1.09
C ASP A 75 7.59 13.18 -2.06
N ALA A 76 6.77 12.87 -3.07
CA ALA A 76 6.24 13.85 -4.00
C ALA A 76 5.41 14.91 -3.26
N ARG A 77 4.51 14.51 -2.38
CA ARG A 77 3.71 15.42 -1.54
C ARG A 77 4.56 16.25 -0.57
N ALA A 78 5.59 15.63 0.02
CA ALA A 78 6.46 16.32 0.97
C ALA A 78 7.37 17.38 0.29
N ARG A 79 7.82 17.15 -0.95
CA ARG A 79 8.87 17.90 -1.61
C ARG A 79 8.41 18.67 -2.85
N GLY A 80 7.40 18.19 -3.57
CA GLY A 80 6.86 18.82 -4.75
C GLY A 80 5.92 19.98 -4.41
N GLU A 81 6.11 21.14 -4.98
CA GLU A 81 5.25 22.30 -4.75
C GLU A 81 3.85 22.08 -5.34
N TRP A 82 3.81 21.55 -6.57
CA TRP A 82 2.56 21.26 -7.26
C TRP A 82 1.80 20.15 -6.53
N GLU A 83 2.45 19.02 -6.24
CA GLU A 83 1.83 17.88 -5.57
C GLU A 83 1.26 18.28 -4.21
N ARG A 84 2.01 19.07 -3.43
CA ARG A 84 1.56 19.54 -2.10
C ARG A 84 0.36 20.47 -2.19
N SER A 85 0.21 21.23 -3.28
CA SER A 85 -0.92 22.14 -3.49
C SER A 85 -2.21 21.42 -3.89
N MET A 86 -2.14 20.16 -4.35
CA MET A 86 -3.28 19.41 -4.81
C MET A 86 -4.22 19.00 -3.67
N THR A 87 -5.50 19.04 -3.98
CA THR A 87 -6.62 18.60 -3.12
C THR A 87 -7.42 17.52 -3.82
N HIS A 88 -8.28 16.81 -3.09
CA HIS A 88 -9.23 15.87 -3.71
C HIS A 88 -10.03 16.50 -4.85
N ALA A 89 -10.47 17.76 -4.69
CA ALA A 89 -11.28 18.46 -5.68
C ALA A 89 -10.46 18.88 -6.91
N SER A 90 -9.24 19.38 -6.73
CA SER A 90 -8.39 19.81 -7.84
C SER A 90 -7.85 18.65 -8.68
N LEU A 91 -7.83 17.43 -8.14
CA LEU A 91 -7.45 16.21 -8.87
C LEU A 91 -8.59 15.60 -9.70
N VAL A 92 -9.85 16.03 -9.54
CA VAL A 92 -10.98 15.47 -10.30
C VAL A 92 -10.80 15.56 -11.83
N PRO A 93 -10.31 16.66 -12.41
CA PRO A 93 -10.04 16.71 -13.86
C PRO A 93 -9.07 15.62 -14.33
N TYR A 94 -7.95 15.43 -13.63
CA TYR A 94 -6.95 14.41 -13.93
C TYR A 94 -7.53 12.99 -13.79
N LEU A 95 -8.25 12.69 -12.72
CA LEU A 95 -8.91 11.39 -12.58
C LEU A 95 -9.88 11.08 -13.75
N ARG A 96 -10.55 12.09 -14.28
CA ARG A 96 -11.42 11.92 -15.48
C ARG A 96 -10.60 11.65 -16.73
N GLU A 97 -9.49 12.37 -16.91
CA GLU A 97 -8.57 12.21 -18.02
C GLU A 97 -7.98 10.79 -18.02
N GLU A 98 -7.32 10.38 -16.94
CA GLU A 98 -6.71 9.05 -16.80
C GLU A 98 -7.74 7.91 -16.94
N SER A 99 -8.94 8.11 -16.40
CA SER A 99 -10.01 7.12 -16.57
C SER A 99 -10.48 7.03 -18.04
N SER A 100 -10.49 8.14 -18.78
CA SER A 100 -10.85 8.15 -20.21
C SER A 100 -9.77 7.50 -21.04
N GLU A 101 -8.48 7.74 -20.76
CA GLU A 101 -7.35 7.14 -21.46
C GLU A 101 -7.30 5.63 -21.21
N LEU A 102 -7.54 5.17 -19.98
CA LEU A 102 -7.67 3.75 -19.68
C LEU A 102 -8.85 3.10 -20.44
N ILE A 103 -10.00 3.77 -20.52
CA ILE A 103 -11.16 3.27 -21.28
C ILE A 103 -10.79 3.16 -22.77
N ASP A 104 -10.13 4.17 -23.33
CA ASP A 104 -9.70 4.14 -24.73
C ASP A 104 -8.70 3.00 -24.99
N ALA A 105 -7.73 2.81 -24.11
CA ALA A 105 -6.77 1.71 -24.21
C ALA A 105 -7.43 0.31 -24.10
N ILE A 106 -8.57 0.19 -23.42
CA ILE A 106 -9.35 -1.06 -23.35
C ILE A 106 -10.20 -1.26 -24.61
N GLU A 107 -10.87 -0.20 -25.10
CA GLU A 107 -11.76 -0.26 -26.25
C GLU A 107 -11.01 -0.34 -27.59
N ASN A 108 -9.83 0.30 -27.66
CA ASN A 108 -8.96 0.39 -28.82
C ASN A 108 -7.56 -0.15 -28.53
N PRO A 109 -7.39 -1.44 -28.19
CA PRO A 109 -6.14 -1.97 -27.66
C PRO A 109 -5.00 -1.87 -28.70
N THR A 110 -3.92 -1.21 -28.33
CA THR A 110 -2.69 -1.10 -29.12
C THR A 110 -1.62 -2.08 -28.62
N SER A 111 -1.44 -2.17 -27.30
CA SER A 111 -0.48 -3.09 -26.66
C SER A 111 -0.75 -3.24 -25.16
N ASP A 112 -0.28 -4.36 -24.58
CA ASP A 112 -0.28 -4.55 -23.11
C ASP A 112 0.58 -3.51 -22.37
N THR A 113 1.57 -2.95 -23.08
CA THR A 113 2.42 -1.88 -22.52
C THR A 113 1.63 -0.60 -22.33
N GLU A 114 0.78 -0.24 -23.29
CA GLU A 114 -0.10 0.92 -23.17
C GLU A 114 -1.14 0.70 -22.08
N LEU A 115 -1.83 -0.42 -22.09
CA LEU A 115 -2.80 -0.75 -21.03
C LEU A 115 -2.16 -0.70 -19.63
N LYS A 116 -0.93 -1.21 -19.47
CA LYS A 116 -0.19 -1.15 -18.20
C LYS A 116 0.11 0.30 -17.81
N LYS A 117 0.45 1.15 -18.78
CA LYS A 117 0.70 2.58 -18.54
C LYS A 117 -0.57 3.24 -18.00
N GLU A 118 -1.68 3.12 -18.67
CA GLU A 118 -2.94 3.76 -18.25
C GLU A 118 -3.45 3.22 -16.90
N LEU A 119 -3.25 1.94 -16.61
CA LEU A 119 -3.51 1.38 -15.28
C LEU A 119 -2.61 2.02 -14.21
N SER A 120 -1.35 2.35 -14.53
CA SER A 120 -0.45 3.02 -13.58
C SER A 120 -0.87 4.47 -13.32
N ASP A 121 -1.45 5.15 -14.31
CA ASP A 121 -1.91 6.52 -14.17
C ASP A 121 -3.21 6.60 -13.32
N VAL A 122 -4.10 5.62 -13.46
CA VAL A 122 -5.23 5.45 -12.51
C VAL A 122 -4.73 5.09 -11.10
N LEU A 123 -3.70 4.25 -10.97
CA LEU A 123 -3.09 3.95 -9.67
C LEU A 123 -2.47 5.20 -9.03
N LEU A 124 -1.85 6.08 -9.82
CA LEU A 124 -1.34 7.38 -9.37
C LEU A 124 -2.45 8.18 -8.69
N GLN A 125 -3.66 8.24 -9.25
CA GLN A 125 -4.79 8.94 -8.64
C GLN A 125 -5.18 8.32 -7.29
N VAL A 126 -5.23 6.98 -7.20
CA VAL A 126 -5.55 6.31 -5.94
C VAL A 126 -4.49 6.60 -4.86
N LEU A 127 -3.21 6.55 -5.21
CA LEU A 127 -2.11 6.87 -4.29
C LEU A 127 -2.16 8.33 -3.84
N PHE A 128 -2.43 9.25 -4.76
CA PHE A 128 -2.51 10.69 -4.48
C PHE A 128 -3.64 11.00 -3.49
N HIS A 129 -4.83 10.49 -3.76
CA HIS A 129 -5.97 10.66 -2.88
C HIS A 129 -5.75 10.02 -1.50
N SER A 130 -5.08 8.87 -1.45
CA SER A 130 -4.77 8.19 -0.19
C SER A 130 -3.75 9.00 0.64
N GLU A 131 -2.73 9.58 0.03
CA GLU A 131 -1.73 10.38 0.74
C GLU A 131 -2.32 11.70 1.25
N ILE A 132 -3.18 12.39 0.46
CA ILE A 132 -3.93 13.56 0.93
C ILE A 132 -4.79 13.24 2.15
N ALA A 133 -5.39 12.05 2.20
CA ALA A 133 -6.18 11.62 3.36
C ALA A 133 -5.29 11.29 4.56
N ALA A 134 -4.13 10.64 4.33
CA ALA A 134 -3.17 10.28 5.36
C ALA A 134 -2.55 11.51 6.06
N GLU A 135 -2.24 12.57 5.32
CA GLU A 135 -1.70 13.84 5.86
C GLU A 135 -2.63 14.47 6.92
N ARG A 136 -3.92 14.24 6.83
CA ARG A 136 -4.92 14.73 7.82
C ARG A 136 -5.34 13.66 8.82
N GLY A 137 -4.68 12.49 8.85
CA GLY A 137 -4.94 11.40 9.78
C GLY A 137 -6.28 10.67 9.56
N ALA A 138 -6.85 10.72 8.33
CA ALA A 138 -8.15 10.12 8.05
C ALA A 138 -8.03 8.63 7.68
N PHE A 139 -7.28 8.30 6.65
CA PHE A 139 -6.95 6.95 6.20
C PHE A 139 -5.75 6.99 5.26
N ASP A 140 -5.07 5.87 5.06
CA ASP A 140 -3.96 5.73 4.13
C ASP A 140 -4.28 4.72 3.00
N PHE A 141 -3.32 4.46 2.10
CA PHE A 141 -3.46 3.46 1.05
C PHE A 141 -3.65 2.03 1.60
N GLY A 142 -3.07 1.71 2.77
CA GLY A 142 -3.29 0.43 3.45
C GLY A 142 -4.75 0.24 3.83
N ASP A 143 -5.39 1.30 4.34
CA ASP A 143 -6.82 1.27 4.67
C ASP A 143 -7.70 1.11 3.43
N VAL A 144 -7.33 1.75 2.29
CA VAL A 144 -8.01 1.55 1.01
C VAL A 144 -7.92 0.09 0.54
N ALA A 145 -6.73 -0.51 0.65
CA ALA A 145 -6.52 -1.92 0.31
C ALA A 145 -7.29 -2.85 1.26
N ALA A 146 -7.30 -2.57 2.57
CA ALA A 146 -8.08 -3.31 3.55
C ALA A 146 -9.58 -3.22 3.26
N ALA A 147 -10.09 -2.04 2.94
CA ALA A 147 -11.50 -1.85 2.56
C ALA A 147 -11.89 -2.65 1.30
N PHE A 148 -10.97 -2.81 0.34
CA PHE A 148 -11.19 -3.70 -0.80
C PHE A 148 -11.29 -5.16 -0.35
N VAL A 149 -10.39 -5.64 0.51
CA VAL A 149 -10.42 -7.02 1.04
C VAL A 149 -11.71 -7.27 1.81
N ASP A 150 -12.14 -6.35 2.65
CA ASP A 150 -13.38 -6.48 3.42
C ASP A 150 -14.62 -6.50 2.53
N LYS A 151 -14.64 -5.69 1.48
CA LYS A 151 -15.67 -5.74 0.43
C LYS A 151 -15.72 -7.13 -0.21
N MET A 152 -14.57 -7.71 -0.56
CA MET A 152 -14.51 -9.05 -1.14
C MET A 152 -14.96 -10.12 -0.15
N ARG A 153 -14.60 -10.03 1.12
CA ARG A 153 -15.11 -10.94 2.17
C ARG A 153 -16.64 -10.88 2.31
N SER A 154 -17.20 -9.67 2.21
CA SER A 154 -18.65 -9.48 2.26
C SER A 154 -19.37 -10.02 1.03
N ARG A 155 -18.83 -9.78 -0.18
CA ARG A 155 -19.53 -10.02 -1.44
C ARG A 155 -19.15 -11.31 -2.14
N ALA A 156 -17.96 -11.82 -1.86
CA ALA A 156 -17.41 -13.04 -2.47
C ALA A 156 -16.73 -13.94 -1.41
N PRO A 157 -17.48 -14.39 -0.37
CA PRO A 157 -16.92 -15.13 0.77
C PRO A 157 -16.21 -16.42 0.38
N TYR A 158 -16.53 -17.00 -0.78
CA TYR A 158 -15.88 -18.20 -1.30
C TYR A 158 -14.38 -18.05 -1.57
N PHE A 159 -13.84 -16.84 -1.62
CA PHE A 159 -12.39 -16.61 -1.65
C PHE A 159 -11.72 -16.81 -0.28
N PHE A 160 -12.49 -16.91 0.80
CA PHE A 160 -12.00 -16.90 2.17
C PHE A 160 -12.49 -18.11 3.01
N ASP A 161 -13.32 -18.99 2.47
CA ASP A 161 -13.91 -20.14 3.17
C ASP A 161 -13.08 -21.42 3.07
N GLY A 162 -11.90 -21.35 2.41
CA GLY A 162 -11.00 -22.48 2.19
C GLY A 162 -11.41 -23.40 1.04
N SER A 163 -12.52 -23.13 0.36
CA SER A 163 -12.93 -23.87 -0.82
C SER A 163 -11.95 -23.65 -1.99
N THR A 164 -11.81 -24.69 -2.81
CA THR A 164 -10.97 -24.64 -4.02
C THR A 164 -11.78 -25.15 -5.20
N GLY A 165 -11.96 -24.34 -6.19
CA GLY A 165 -12.67 -24.70 -7.40
C GLY A 165 -13.50 -23.56 -7.97
N PRO A 166 -14.02 -23.72 -9.18
CA PRO A 166 -14.83 -22.69 -9.80
C PRO A 166 -16.18 -22.54 -9.08
N VAL A 167 -16.58 -21.29 -8.89
CA VAL A 167 -17.91 -20.95 -8.37
C VAL A 167 -18.77 -20.52 -9.56
N ASP A 168 -19.94 -21.10 -9.71
CA ASP A 168 -20.84 -20.76 -10.80
C ASP A 168 -21.36 -19.32 -10.72
N LYS A 169 -21.70 -18.76 -11.88
CA LYS A 169 -22.10 -17.35 -11.98
C LYS A 169 -23.36 -17.03 -11.16
N ALA A 170 -24.32 -17.93 -11.07
CA ALA A 170 -25.56 -17.68 -10.33
C ALA A 170 -25.28 -17.55 -8.83
N THR A 171 -24.40 -18.40 -8.30
CA THR A 171 -23.92 -18.32 -6.91
C THR A 171 -23.14 -17.01 -6.66
N GLN A 172 -22.27 -16.63 -7.59
CA GLN A 172 -21.52 -15.35 -7.50
C GLN A 172 -22.47 -14.15 -7.46
N ASP A 173 -23.41 -14.07 -8.40
CA ASP A 173 -24.38 -12.98 -8.49
C ASP A 173 -25.23 -12.86 -7.22
N ARG A 174 -25.70 -14.00 -6.69
CA ARG A 174 -26.49 -14.04 -5.45
C ARG A 174 -25.68 -13.52 -4.25
N LEU A 175 -24.49 -14.07 -4.03
CA LEU A 175 -23.63 -13.68 -2.90
C LEU A 175 -23.24 -12.21 -2.98
N TRP A 176 -22.94 -11.72 -4.17
CA TRP A 176 -22.63 -10.31 -4.41
C TRP A 176 -23.79 -9.38 -4.06
N ALA A 177 -25.03 -9.75 -4.48
CA ALA A 177 -26.22 -8.98 -4.16
C ALA A 177 -26.53 -8.98 -2.65
N GLU A 178 -26.40 -10.14 -1.98
CA GLU A 178 -26.57 -10.27 -0.54
C GLU A 178 -25.55 -9.44 0.24
N GLY A 179 -24.27 -9.49 -0.15
CA GLY A 179 -23.20 -8.68 0.45
C GLY A 179 -23.48 -7.19 0.32
N LYS A 180 -23.84 -6.74 -0.87
CA LYS A 180 -24.20 -5.35 -1.13
C LYS A 180 -25.40 -4.88 -0.30
N ALA A 181 -26.41 -5.74 -0.13
CA ALA A 181 -27.59 -5.43 0.70
C ALA A 181 -27.23 -5.29 2.19
N ARG A 182 -26.33 -6.14 2.72
CA ARG A 182 -25.83 -6.03 4.10
C ARG A 182 -25.09 -4.70 4.33
N GLU A 183 -24.24 -4.28 3.43
CA GLU A 183 -23.48 -3.03 3.52
C GLU A 183 -24.41 -1.80 3.53
N LEU A 184 -25.48 -1.79 2.71
CA LEU A 184 -26.48 -0.73 2.66
C LEU A 184 -27.34 -0.68 3.93
N GLY A 185 -27.62 -1.84 4.57
CA GLY A 185 -28.35 -1.93 5.84
C GLY A 185 -27.54 -1.48 7.06
N GLN A 186 -26.22 -1.48 6.97
CA GLN A 186 -25.31 -1.06 8.04
C GLN A 186 -24.93 0.43 7.97
N CYS A 187 -25.22 1.10 6.87
CA CYS A 187 -24.96 2.54 6.75
C CYS A 187 -25.98 3.31 7.62
N PRO A 188 -25.58 4.05 8.69
CA PRO A 188 -26.52 4.89 9.43
C PRO A 188 -27.09 5.90 8.45
N ARG A 189 -28.39 5.92 8.28
CA ARG A 189 -29.09 6.97 7.52
C ARG A 189 -28.65 8.29 8.12
N ALA A 190 -27.93 9.10 7.34
CA ALA A 190 -27.64 10.48 7.72
C ALA A 190 -28.96 11.12 8.16
N GLY A 191 -29.03 11.50 9.44
CA GLY A 191 -30.21 12.08 10.02
C GLY A 191 -30.61 13.30 9.22
N THR A 192 -31.85 13.33 8.75
CA THR A 192 -32.51 14.53 8.21
C THR A 192 -32.46 15.59 9.31
N PRO A 193 -31.90 16.77 9.10
CA PRO A 193 -32.03 17.86 10.08
C PRO A 193 -33.49 18.27 10.15
N LYS A 194 -34.01 18.36 11.38
CA LYS A 194 -35.29 18.99 11.68
C LYS A 194 -35.15 20.48 11.61
#